data_14e364cbea9950073b1a58b1f52cc660
#
_entry.id   14e364cbea9950073b1a58b1f52cc660
#
_cell.length_a   1.000
_cell.length_b   1.000
_cell.length_c   1.000
_cell.angle_alpha   90.00
_cell.angle_beta   90.00
_cell.angle_gamma   90.00
#
_symmetry.space_group_name_H-M   'P 1'
#
loop_
_entity.id
_entity.type
_entity.pdbx_description
1 polymer ?
#
loop_
_entity_poly.entity_id
_entity_poly.type
_entity_poly.pdbx_seq_one_letter_code
_entity_poly.pdbx_strand_id
1 'polypeptide(L)'
;TKAQGMAAIIIGSNRQEACEFEIANGQAVTKTYSGGRVGKTDYQVDYDWEDRKVNFDSGDSLDMPDGLLFDNCMFWFAAALLKGEGFAEQSTYVVDGRSKRIRGYKLRSKESETIETAVGEKDVIKVVLERELRPGRTVTFWLSPDDQFLPLRIQESRKSRTITFDVEQLERDA
;
A
#
# COMPACT_ATOMS: atom_id res chain seq x y z
N THR A 1 1.94 -1.40 -23.54
CA THR A 1 1.47 -2.70 -23.04
C THR A 1 0.79 -2.45 -21.70
N LYS A 2 -0.48 -2.82 -21.57
CA LYS A 2 -1.19 -2.79 -20.29
C LYS A 2 -1.11 -4.19 -19.68
N ALA A 3 -0.56 -4.29 -18.48
CA ALA A 3 -0.65 -5.50 -17.68
C ALA A 3 -1.81 -5.37 -16.69
N GLN A 4 -2.59 -6.42 -16.53
CA GLN A 4 -3.66 -6.50 -15.54
C GLN A 4 -3.22 -7.46 -14.44
N GLY A 5 -3.58 -7.16 -13.21
CA GLY A 5 -3.27 -8.00 -12.07
C GLY A 5 -4.36 -7.97 -11.00
N MET A 6 -4.34 -8.99 -10.18
CA MET A 6 -5.09 -9.06 -8.93
C MET A 6 -4.10 -9.27 -7.79
N ALA A 7 -4.29 -8.58 -6.71
CA ALA A 7 -3.56 -8.82 -5.47
C ALA A 7 -4.55 -9.05 -4.33
N ALA A 8 -4.18 -9.91 -3.40
CA ALA A 8 -4.95 -10.14 -2.19
C ALA A 8 -3.99 -10.25 -1.00
N ILE A 9 -4.38 -9.64 0.11
CA ILE A 9 -3.63 -9.68 1.35
C ILE A 9 -4.54 -10.27 2.44
N ILE A 10 -4.04 -11.27 3.13
CA ILE A 10 -4.70 -11.83 4.31
C ILE A 10 -4.05 -11.23 5.54
N ILE A 11 -4.86 -10.54 6.35
CA ILE A 11 -4.41 -9.85 7.56
C ILE A 11 -4.89 -10.64 8.77
N GLY A 12 -3.96 -11.36 9.40
CA GLY A 12 -4.29 -12.29 10.49
C GLY A 12 -5.14 -13.47 9.98
N SER A 13 -5.82 -14.16 10.87
CA SER A 13 -6.54 -15.41 10.56
C SER A 13 -7.90 -15.22 9.88
N ASN A 14 -8.40 -13.99 9.75
CA ASN A 14 -9.83 -13.82 9.40
C ASN A 14 -10.15 -12.58 8.54
N ARG A 15 -9.18 -11.79 8.10
CA ARG A 15 -9.43 -10.62 7.26
C ARG A 15 -8.70 -10.74 5.94
N GLN A 16 -9.40 -10.36 4.88
CA GLN A 16 -8.87 -10.33 3.53
C GLN A 16 -9.15 -8.96 2.91
N GLU A 17 -8.17 -8.44 2.19
CA GLU A 17 -8.32 -7.30 1.28
C GLU A 17 -7.85 -7.75 -0.10
N ALA A 18 -8.55 -7.35 -1.14
CA ALA A 18 -8.24 -7.68 -2.52
C ALA A 18 -8.43 -6.47 -3.41
N CYS A 19 -7.59 -6.35 -4.43
CA CYS A 19 -7.68 -5.30 -5.43
C CYS A 19 -7.40 -5.83 -6.84
N GLU A 20 -8.11 -5.28 -7.80
CA GLU A 20 -7.84 -5.42 -9.23
C GLU A 20 -7.20 -4.13 -9.72
N PHE A 21 -6.12 -4.25 -10.47
CA PHE A 21 -5.37 -3.10 -10.96
C PHE A 21 -4.83 -3.30 -12.37
N GLU A 22 -4.54 -2.21 -13.03
CA GLU A 22 -3.77 -2.16 -14.26
C GLU A 22 -2.41 -1.50 -14.00
N ILE A 23 -1.37 -1.98 -14.66
CA ILE A 23 -0.10 -1.26 -14.75
C ILE A 23 -0.05 -0.59 -16.11
N ALA A 24 -0.09 0.73 -16.12
CA ALA A 24 0.01 1.54 -17.32
C ALA A 24 1.09 2.60 -17.11
N ASN A 25 2.07 2.68 -18.04
CA ASN A 25 3.17 3.65 -17.98
C ASN A 25 3.98 3.58 -16.67
N GLY A 26 4.14 2.38 -16.10
CA GLY A 26 4.87 2.17 -14.84
C GLY A 26 4.10 2.56 -13.57
N GLN A 27 2.83 2.94 -13.71
CA GLN A 27 1.95 3.25 -12.58
C GLN A 27 0.89 2.18 -12.42
N ALA A 28 0.62 1.78 -11.18
CA ALA A 28 -0.51 0.93 -10.86
C ALA A 28 -1.76 1.77 -10.66
N VAL A 29 -2.82 1.41 -11.37
CA VAL A 29 -4.12 2.06 -11.35
C VAL A 29 -5.14 1.05 -10.87
N THR A 30 -5.62 1.21 -9.65
CA THR A 30 -6.67 0.34 -9.10
C THR A 30 -7.98 0.56 -9.83
N LYS A 31 -8.69 -0.52 -10.15
CA LYS A 31 -10.05 -0.50 -10.69
C LYS A 31 -11.07 -0.75 -9.60
N THR A 32 -10.85 -1.83 -8.86
CA THR A 32 -11.73 -2.21 -7.75
C THR A 32 -10.90 -2.60 -6.53
N TYR A 33 -11.43 -2.34 -5.36
CA TYR A 33 -10.84 -2.72 -4.08
C TYR A 33 -11.93 -3.23 -3.16
N SER A 34 -11.71 -4.32 -2.51
CA SER A 34 -12.67 -4.91 -1.58
C SER A 34 -11.98 -5.41 -0.32
N GLY A 35 -12.74 -5.50 0.74
CA GLY A 35 -12.25 -6.05 1.99
C GLY A 35 -13.37 -6.63 2.84
N GLY A 36 -12.97 -7.54 3.73
CA GLY A 36 -13.93 -8.22 4.60
C GLY A 36 -13.28 -9.33 5.40
N ARG A 37 -14.07 -10.32 5.76
CA ARG A 37 -13.60 -11.58 6.32
C ARG A 37 -13.31 -12.55 5.18
N VAL A 38 -12.46 -13.52 5.43
CA VAL A 38 -12.24 -14.61 4.47
C VAL A 38 -13.59 -15.24 4.10
N GLY A 39 -13.90 -15.23 2.80
CA GLY A 39 -15.16 -15.75 2.25
C GLY A 39 -16.36 -14.79 2.33
N LYS A 40 -16.19 -13.55 2.84
CA LYS A 40 -17.25 -12.55 2.91
C LYS A 40 -16.73 -11.14 2.67
N THR A 41 -17.21 -10.49 1.61
CA THR A 41 -16.95 -9.07 1.35
C THR A 41 -17.85 -8.21 2.25
N ASP A 42 -17.21 -7.32 3.03
CA ASP A 42 -17.91 -6.39 3.92
C ASP A 42 -18.04 -4.99 3.26
N TYR A 43 -17.19 -4.64 2.29
CA TYR A 43 -17.23 -3.40 1.51
C TYR A 43 -16.53 -3.55 0.17
N GLN A 44 -16.95 -2.74 -0.80
CA GLN A 44 -16.32 -2.60 -2.11
C GLN A 44 -16.15 -1.14 -2.47
N VAL A 45 -15.11 -0.85 -3.22
CA VAL A 45 -14.75 0.47 -3.73
C VAL A 45 -14.44 0.35 -5.20
N ASP A 46 -15.08 1.17 -6.02
CA ASP A 46 -14.84 1.26 -7.45
C ASP A 46 -14.21 2.62 -7.79
N TYR A 47 -13.21 2.60 -8.68
CA TYR A 47 -12.47 3.80 -9.07
C TYR A 47 -12.88 4.25 -10.46
N ASP A 48 -13.52 5.40 -10.53
CA ASP A 48 -13.80 6.11 -11.78
C ASP A 48 -12.69 7.13 -12.05
N TRP A 49 -11.72 6.73 -12.88
CA TRP A 49 -10.58 7.58 -13.23
C TRP A 49 -10.92 8.66 -14.25
N GLU A 50 -12.00 8.50 -15.03
CA GLU A 50 -12.46 9.49 -15.99
C GLU A 50 -13.11 10.68 -15.26
N ASP A 51 -14.04 10.39 -14.36
CA ASP A 51 -14.72 11.38 -13.54
C ASP A 51 -13.96 11.74 -12.25
N ARG A 52 -12.81 11.11 -12.01
CA ARG A 52 -11.96 11.29 -10.81
C ARG A 52 -12.73 11.08 -9.51
N LYS A 53 -13.48 9.98 -9.42
CA LYS A 53 -14.29 9.62 -8.26
C LYS A 53 -13.87 8.27 -7.67
N VAL A 54 -13.97 8.19 -6.34
CA VAL A 54 -13.90 6.96 -5.56
C VAL A 54 -15.31 6.66 -5.08
N ASN A 55 -15.92 5.59 -5.59
CA ASN A 55 -17.29 5.20 -5.32
C ASN A 55 -17.34 4.03 -4.35
N PHE A 56 -18.16 4.14 -3.32
CA PHE A 56 -18.35 3.08 -2.31
C PHE A 56 -19.68 2.36 -2.54
N ASP A 57 -19.74 1.07 -2.25
CA ASP A 57 -20.92 0.22 -2.37
C ASP A 57 -22.15 0.73 -1.60
N SER A 58 -21.94 1.60 -0.61
CA SER A 58 -23.01 2.30 0.10
C SER A 58 -23.70 3.42 -0.68
N GLY A 59 -23.19 3.77 -1.88
CA GLY A 59 -23.64 4.91 -2.67
C GLY A 59 -22.93 6.23 -2.37
N ASP A 60 -22.01 6.25 -1.37
CA ASP A 60 -21.17 7.42 -1.11
C ASP A 60 -20.10 7.56 -2.21
N SER A 61 -19.66 8.78 -2.48
CA SER A 61 -18.59 9.08 -3.44
C SER A 61 -17.68 10.17 -2.91
N LEU A 62 -16.39 10.09 -3.22
CA LEU A 62 -15.39 11.09 -2.89
C LEU A 62 -14.60 11.49 -4.13
N ASP A 63 -14.19 12.76 -4.21
CA ASP A 63 -13.29 13.24 -5.26
C ASP A 63 -11.88 12.66 -5.04
N MET A 64 -11.22 12.25 -6.13
CA MET A 64 -9.83 11.85 -6.09
C MET A 64 -8.93 13.08 -5.89
N PRO A 65 -8.04 13.06 -4.89
CA PRO A 65 -7.06 14.12 -4.71
C PRO A 65 -6.02 14.13 -5.83
N ASP A 66 -5.30 15.23 -5.98
CA ASP A 66 -4.14 15.29 -6.85
C ASP A 66 -2.92 14.66 -6.18
N GLY A 67 -2.33 13.66 -6.84
CA GLY A 67 -1.18 12.92 -6.33
C GLY A 67 -1.31 11.42 -6.56
N LEU A 68 -0.49 10.66 -5.83
CA LEU A 68 -0.51 9.19 -5.87
C LEU A 68 -1.69 8.67 -5.04
N LEU A 69 -2.59 7.94 -5.67
CA LEU A 69 -3.76 7.36 -5.01
C LEU A 69 -3.68 5.82 -5.03
N PHE A 70 -3.74 5.23 -3.86
CA PHE A 70 -3.76 3.79 -3.64
C PHE A 70 -4.95 3.41 -2.75
N ASP A 71 -5.34 2.16 -2.78
CA ASP A 71 -6.12 1.53 -1.71
C ASP A 71 -5.19 0.87 -0.68
N ASN A 72 -5.75 0.35 0.42
CA ASN A 72 -4.93 -0.33 1.42
C ASN A 72 -4.21 -1.57 0.87
N CYS A 73 -4.81 -2.32 -0.06
CA CYS A 73 -4.19 -3.48 -0.67
C CYS A 73 -2.97 -3.08 -1.51
N MET A 74 -3.14 -2.12 -2.45
CA MET A 74 -2.06 -1.65 -3.31
C MET A 74 -0.99 -0.86 -2.57
N PHE A 75 -1.33 -0.20 -1.47
CA PHE A 75 -0.37 0.60 -0.69
C PHE A 75 0.83 -0.22 -0.19
N TRP A 76 0.62 -1.51 0.13
CA TRP A 76 1.69 -2.41 0.54
C TRP A 76 2.69 -2.69 -0.59
N PHE A 77 2.23 -2.67 -1.83
CA PHE A 77 3.07 -2.87 -3.02
C PHE A 77 3.54 -1.56 -3.65
N ALA A 78 2.89 -0.44 -3.31
CA ALA A 78 3.20 0.88 -3.87
C ALA A 78 4.68 1.26 -3.70
N ALA A 79 5.26 0.93 -2.54
CA ALA A 79 6.65 1.21 -2.24
C ALA A 79 7.61 0.49 -3.20
N ALA A 80 7.30 -0.77 -3.57
CA ALA A 80 8.06 -1.52 -4.58
C ALA A 80 7.89 -0.92 -5.97
N LEU A 81 6.66 -0.63 -6.38
CA LEU A 81 6.37 -0.03 -7.68
C LEU A 81 7.04 1.33 -7.88
N LEU A 82 7.10 2.13 -6.83
CA LEU A 82 7.76 3.45 -6.83
C LEU A 82 9.26 3.37 -6.56
N LYS A 83 9.82 2.19 -6.35
CA LYS A 83 11.23 1.97 -5.97
C LYS A 83 11.68 2.85 -4.79
N GLY A 84 10.75 3.17 -3.90
CA GLY A 84 10.97 4.06 -2.76
C GLY A 84 11.21 5.53 -3.11
N GLU A 85 11.06 5.95 -4.36
CA GLU A 85 11.41 7.30 -4.83
C GLU A 85 10.20 8.21 -5.04
N GLY A 86 9.13 7.71 -5.65
CA GLY A 86 7.96 8.52 -6.01
C GLY A 86 7.25 9.20 -4.84
N PHE A 87 7.45 8.74 -3.61
CA PHE A 87 6.88 9.37 -2.41
C PHE A 87 7.45 10.76 -2.09
N ALA A 88 8.63 11.09 -2.62
CA ALA A 88 9.24 12.41 -2.42
C ALA A 88 8.69 13.48 -3.37
N GLU A 89 8.16 13.04 -4.50
CA GLU A 89 7.78 13.95 -5.60
C GLU A 89 6.31 14.37 -5.54
N GLN A 90 5.47 13.55 -4.93
CA GLN A 90 4.02 13.75 -4.93
C GLN A 90 3.40 13.40 -3.57
N SER A 91 2.29 14.07 -3.26
CA SER A 91 1.44 13.68 -2.13
C SER A 91 0.89 12.26 -2.35
N THR A 92 0.87 11.48 -1.30
CA THR A 92 0.39 10.09 -1.34
C THR A 92 -0.92 9.97 -0.57
N TYR A 93 -1.90 9.35 -1.18
CA TYR A 93 -3.23 9.16 -0.61
C TYR A 93 -3.61 7.70 -0.61
N VAL A 94 -4.29 7.27 0.45
CA VAL A 94 -4.75 5.88 0.60
C VAL A 94 -6.25 5.87 0.89
N VAL A 95 -6.99 5.16 0.07
CA VAL A 95 -8.42 4.92 0.27
C VAL A 95 -8.61 3.83 1.32
N ASP A 96 -9.33 4.16 2.37
CA ASP A 96 -9.80 3.21 3.37
C ASP A 96 -11.28 2.91 3.10
N GLY A 97 -11.55 1.79 2.42
CA GLY A 97 -12.90 1.37 2.03
C GLY A 97 -13.83 1.16 3.23
N ARG A 98 -13.29 0.64 4.34
CA ARG A 98 -14.09 0.38 5.54
C ARG A 98 -14.57 1.67 6.21
N SER A 99 -13.72 2.70 6.29
CA SER A 99 -14.09 3.98 6.91
C SER A 99 -14.58 5.00 5.90
N LYS A 100 -14.60 4.66 4.59
CA LYS A 100 -14.99 5.52 3.47
C LYS A 100 -14.26 6.85 3.50
N ARG A 101 -12.93 6.82 3.58
CA ARG A 101 -12.09 8.02 3.70
C ARG A 101 -10.84 7.89 2.87
N ILE A 102 -10.38 9.00 2.35
CA ILE A 102 -9.07 9.15 1.75
C ILE A 102 -8.12 9.74 2.80
N ARG A 103 -6.95 9.11 2.96
CA ARG A 103 -5.95 9.47 3.97
C ARG A 103 -4.69 9.94 3.28
N GLY A 104 -4.25 11.17 3.57
CA GLY A 104 -2.99 11.70 3.09
C GLY A 104 -1.80 11.19 3.91
N TYR A 105 -0.69 10.95 3.22
CA TYR A 105 0.61 10.62 3.77
C TYR A 105 1.68 11.47 3.11
N LYS A 106 2.71 11.81 3.87
CA LYS A 106 3.90 12.51 3.37
C LYS A 106 5.16 11.75 3.75
N LEU A 107 6.17 11.84 2.91
CA LEU A 107 7.49 11.32 3.21
C LEU A 107 8.07 12.06 4.41
N ARG A 108 8.48 11.32 5.46
CA ARG A 108 9.16 11.82 6.64
C ARG A 108 10.66 11.63 6.56
N SER A 109 11.09 10.42 6.19
CA SER A 109 12.51 10.09 6.00
C SER A 109 12.69 8.95 5.01
N LYS A 110 13.87 8.94 4.38
CA LYS A 110 14.37 7.86 3.54
C LYS A 110 15.84 7.68 3.86
N GLU A 111 16.25 6.47 4.24
CA GLU A 111 17.62 6.14 4.63
C GLU A 111 17.96 4.70 4.27
N SER A 112 19.26 4.41 4.09
CA SER A 112 19.74 3.04 3.88
C SER A 112 20.18 2.46 5.20
N GLU A 113 19.83 1.20 5.46
CA GLU A 113 20.29 0.44 6.62
C GLU A 113 20.37 -1.06 6.28
N THR A 114 21.05 -1.83 7.10
CA THR A 114 21.08 -3.29 7.03
C THR A 114 20.18 -3.87 8.11
N ILE A 115 19.34 -4.84 7.75
CA ILE A 115 18.42 -5.49 8.70
C ILE A 115 18.57 -7.02 8.67
N GLU A 116 18.36 -7.64 9.81
CA GLU A 116 18.16 -9.08 9.91
C GLU A 116 16.70 -9.42 9.57
N THR A 117 16.52 -10.43 8.72
CA THR A 117 15.22 -10.97 8.32
C THR A 117 15.22 -12.49 8.38
N ALA A 118 14.04 -13.12 8.24
CA ALA A 118 13.95 -14.58 8.13
C ALA A 118 14.68 -15.15 6.89
N VAL A 119 14.94 -14.29 5.89
CA VAL A 119 15.66 -14.66 4.66
C VAL A 119 17.13 -14.21 4.67
N GLY A 120 17.67 -13.89 5.85
CA GLY A 120 19.03 -13.46 6.08
C GLY A 120 19.21 -11.94 6.25
N GLU A 121 20.47 -11.53 6.41
CA GLU A 121 20.85 -10.11 6.45
C GLU A 121 20.65 -9.46 5.09
N LYS A 122 20.04 -8.28 5.07
CA LYS A 122 19.69 -7.55 3.84
C LYS A 122 19.96 -6.07 3.96
N ASP A 123 20.60 -5.52 2.94
CA ASP A 123 20.66 -4.07 2.75
C ASP A 123 19.33 -3.56 2.19
N VAL A 124 18.77 -2.56 2.83
CA VAL A 124 17.43 -2.06 2.54
C VAL A 124 17.39 -0.54 2.51
N ILE A 125 16.42 -0.03 1.80
CA ILE A 125 16.01 1.37 1.86
C ILE A 125 14.79 1.46 2.78
N LYS A 126 14.95 2.14 3.89
CA LYS A 126 13.87 2.43 4.84
C LYS A 126 13.16 3.70 4.44
N VAL A 127 11.88 3.60 4.17
CA VAL A 127 10.99 4.70 3.81
C VAL A 127 9.96 4.88 4.90
N VAL A 128 9.91 6.06 5.50
CA VAL A 128 8.94 6.39 6.55
C VAL A 128 7.94 7.40 6.01
N LEU A 129 6.68 7.01 5.95
CA LEU A 129 5.56 7.87 5.62
C LEU A 129 4.79 8.24 6.89
N GLU A 130 4.52 9.51 7.08
CA GLU A 130 3.71 10.01 8.19
C GLU A 130 2.34 10.46 7.69
N ARG A 131 1.31 10.05 8.43
CA ARG A 131 -0.06 10.41 8.10
C ARG A 131 -0.30 11.90 8.33
N GLU A 132 -0.76 12.60 7.30
CA GLU A 132 -1.20 13.98 7.40
C GLU A 132 -2.34 14.11 8.42
N LEU A 133 -2.42 15.25 9.10
CA LEU A 133 -3.41 15.57 10.13
C LEU A 133 -3.43 14.59 11.33
N ARG A 134 -2.48 13.66 11.40
CA ARG A 134 -2.36 12.67 12.51
C ARG A 134 -0.90 12.41 12.86
N PRO A 135 -0.14 13.39 13.36
CA PRO A 135 1.27 13.21 13.75
C PRO A 135 1.46 11.99 14.66
N GLY A 136 2.57 11.27 14.47
CA GLY A 136 2.88 10.05 15.21
C GLY A 136 2.15 8.79 14.71
N ARG A 137 1.45 8.88 13.57
CA ARG A 137 1.00 7.70 12.83
C ARG A 137 1.85 7.55 11.59
N THR A 138 2.65 6.49 11.55
CA THR A 138 3.58 6.22 10.46
C THR A 138 3.36 4.87 9.86
N VAL A 139 3.70 4.75 8.58
CA VAL A 139 3.93 3.49 7.90
C VAL A 139 5.39 3.51 7.45
N THR A 140 6.12 2.46 7.80
CA THR A 140 7.51 2.29 7.45
C THR A 140 7.66 1.06 6.57
N PHE A 141 8.37 1.20 5.46
CA PHE A 141 8.73 0.13 4.56
C PHE A 141 10.24 -0.08 4.59
N TRP A 142 10.70 -1.31 4.61
CA TRP A 142 12.08 -1.71 4.38
C TRP A 142 12.17 -2.45 3.06
N LEU A 143 12.65 -1.75 2.04
CA LEU A 143 12.66 -2.18 0.64
C LEU A 143 14.01 -2.77 0.29
N SER A 144 14.05 -3.98 -0.25
CA SER A 144 15.30 -4.60 -0.72
C SER A 144 15.53 -4.26 -2.20
N PRO A 145 16.57 -3.46 -2.54
CA PRO A 145 16.92 -3.19 -3.93
C PRO A 145 17.25 -4.46 -4.72
N ASP A 146 17.92 -5.44 -4.08
CA ASP A 146 18.31 -6.71 -4.67
C ASP A 146 17.11 -7.62 -4.98
N ASP A 147 15.99 -7.39 -4.31
CA ASP A 147 14.75 -8.13 -4.48
C ASP A 147 13.67 -7.25 -5.17
N GLN A 148 14.06 -6.43 -6.14
CA GLN A 148 13.18 -5.54 -6.92
C GLN A 148 12.38 -4.56 -6.06
N PHE A 149 12.99 -4.05 -4.99
CA PHE A 149 12.35 -3.17 -4.00
C PHE A 149 11.17 -3.80 -3.27
N LEU A 150 11.11 -5.12 -3.21
CA LEU A 150 10.11 -5.82 -2.41
C LEU A 150 10.23 -5.38 -0.94
N PRO A 151 9.14 -5.02 -0.26
CA PRO A 151 9.18 -4.73 1.16
C PRO A 151 9.41 -6.02 1.96
N LEU A 152 10.57 -6.14 2.60
CA LEU A 152 10.90 -7.27 3.47
C LEU A 152 10.30 -7.11 4.86
N ARG A 153 10.05 -5.87 5.25
CA ARG A 153 9.35 -5.51 6.49
C ARG A 153 8.46 -4.32 6.24
N ILE A 154 7.27 -4.35 6.84
CA ILE A 154 6.34 -3.23 6.87
C ILE A 154 5.89 -3.02 8.30
N GLN A 155 5.87 -1.77 8.77
CA GLN A 155 5.48 -1.46 10.12
C GLN A 155 4.48 -0.31 10.14
N GLU A 156 3.33 -0.53 10.76
CA GLU A 156 2.39 0.52 11.12
C GLU A 156 2.55 0.92 12.58
N SER A 157 2.83 2.19 12.84
CA SER A 157 2.91 2.72 14.21
C SER A 157 1.80 3.73 14.49
N ARG A 158 1.16 3.56 15.64
CA ARG A 158 0.07 4.42 16.13
C ARG A 158 0.25 4.64 17.63
N LYS A 159 0.72 5.81 18.05
CA LYS A 159 0.91 6.17 19.46
C LYS A 159 1.51 5.03 20.33
N SER A 160 0.66 4.16 20.87
CA SER A 160 1.04 3.07 21.78
C SER A 160 1.02 1.68 21.14
N ARG A 161 0.69 1.56 19.86
CA ARG A 161 0.59 0.27 19.16
C ARG A 161 1.43 0.29 17.90
N THR A 162 2.26 -0.72 17.76
CA THR A 162 3.00 -1.01 16.53
C THR A 162 2.60 -2.40 16.03
N ILE A 163 2.37 -2.50 14.74
CA ILE A 163 2.10 -3.77 14.05
C ILE A 163 3.21 -3.91 13.01
N THR A 164 3.90 -5.05 13.02
CA THR A 164 4.98 -5.35 12.09
C THR A 164 4.59 -6.57 11.27
N PHE A 165 4.86 -6.52 9.97
CA PHE A 165 4.74 -7.62 9.03
C PHE A 165 6.14 -7.86 8.46
N ASP A 166 6.64 -9.06 8.61
CA ASP A 166 7.93 -9.50 8.07
C ASP A 166 7.72 -10.54 6.98
N VAL A 167 8.55 -10.50 5.93
CA VAL A 167 8.62 -11.57 4.94
C VAL A 167 9.26 -12.80 5.57
N GLU A 168 8.59 -13.94 5.50
CA GLU A 168 9.09 -15.22 6.02
C GLU A 168 9.85 -16.02 4.97
N GLN A 169 9.46 -15.91 3.70
CA GLN A 169 10.05 -16.67 2.59
C GLN A 169 10.03 -15.84 1.31
N LEU A 170 11.10 -15.94 0.52
CA LEU A 170 11.18 -15.40 -0.84
C LEU A 170 11.34 -16.55 -1.83
N GLU A 171 10.39 -16.66 -2.75
CA GLU A 171 10.50 -17.53 -3.91
C GLU A 171 10.83 -16.68 -5.13
N ARG A 172 11.81 -17.11 -5.91
CA ARG A 172 12.17 -16.47 -7.17
C ARG A 172 11.89 -17.46 -8.29
N ASP A 173 11.07 -17.09 -9.23
CA ASP A 173 10.92 -17.83 -10.46
C ASP A 173 12.26 -17.77 -11.22
N ALA A 174 12.72 -18.92 -11.68
CA ALA A 174 13.99 -19.09 -12.39
C ALA A 174 13.88 -18.63 -13.85
#